data_6b0b0d2a60b787295a4297ddd32879ac
#
_entry.id   6b0b0d2a60b787295a4297ddd32879ac
#
_cell.length_a   1.000
_cell.length_b   1.000
_cell.length_c   1.000
_cell.angle_alpha   90.00
_cell.angle_beta   90.00
_cell.angle_gamma   90.00
#
_symmetry.space_group_name_H-M   'P 1'
#
loop_
_entity.id
_entity.type
_entity.pdbx_description
1 polymer ?
#
loop_
_entity_poly.entity_id
_entity_poly.type
_entity_poly.pdbx_seq_one_letter_code
_entity_poly.pdbx_strand_id
1 'polypeptide(L)'
;MNKRFLLAVSGGPDSMFMLNKYKYKDIVVATVNYNQRNDSGIDFEIVKDFCELYNIPFEFLILKKEDFTEGNFQSWAREKRYSFFTKVYKKYNCEKLLIAHNMDDFLETAIFNYKTKRNTKFYGIKKRNNLFGMNIYRPLLFSYFKKTITKKCLNKGIPFHFDYTNNEPKYSRNKIRIENNKKSKFWKIYLFIYFNFLNFLNCFNLYIINKNYKKWELFNFSQDEFEFLKKKENLIYLFINNNYDDIRLSKNKINSIQDFILSKNRTQKYKLSNNKYLFKKRGCLVQKEKNTL
;
A
#
# COMPACT_ATOMS: atom_id res chain seq x y z
N MET A 1 23.76 16.63 -5.79
CA MET A 1 23.87 15.22 -5.36
C MET A 1 23.07 14.36 -6.33
N ASN A 2 23.70 13.38 -6.96
CA ASN A 2 22.99 12.41 -7.81
C ASN A 2 22.03 11.59 -6.97
N LYS A 3 20.77 11.47 -7.44
CA LYS A 3 19.70 10.75 -6.73
C LYS A 3 19.77 9.28 -7.08
N ARG A 4 20.38 8.47 -6.21
CA ARG A 4 20.47 7.01 -6.39
C ARG A 4 19.15 6.33 -6.12
N PHE A 5 18.78 5.35 -6.95
CA PHE A 5 17.57 4.55 -6.78
C PHE A 5 17.91 3.09 -6.53
N LEU A 6 17.19 2.48 -5.59
CA LEU A 6 17.19 1.02 -5.42
C LEU A 6 16.10 0.42 -6.32
N LEU A 7 16.45 -0.53 -7.17
CA LEU A 7 15.51 -1.28 -8.00
C LEU A 7 15.29 -2.68 -7.43
N ALA A 8 14.04 -3.00 -7.10
CA ALA A 8 13.65 -4.37 -6.76
C ALA A 8 13.41 -5.16 -8.06
N VAL A 9 14.28 -6.12 -8.35
CA VAL A 9 14.26 -6.90 -9.60
C VAL A 9 14.11 -8.38 -9.27
N SER A 10 13.21 -9.09 -9.97
CA SER A 10 12.89 -10.50 -9.73
C SER A 10 13.16 -11.41 -10.95
N GLY A 11 13.83 -10.92 -12.00
CA GLY A 11 14.06 -11.68 -13.23
C GLY A 11 12.85 -11.76 -14.18
N GLY A 12 11.65 -11.49 -13.70
CA GLY A 12 10.43 -11.48 -14.54
C GLY A 12 10.31 -10.24 -15.45
N PRO A 13 9.42 -10.30 -16.48
CA PRO A 13 9.37 -9.30 -17.56
C PRO A 13 9.15 -7.86 -17.06
N ASP A 14 8.30 -7.67 -16.06
CA ASP A 14 8.00 -6.31 -15.53
C ASP A 14 9.24 -5.68 -14.89
N SER A 15 9.96 -6.45 -14.10
CA SER A 15 11.15 -5.98 -13.38
C SER A 15 12.34 -5.79 -14.31
N MET A 16 12.54 -6.67 -15.29
CA MET A 16 13.61 -6.56 -16.29
C MET A 16 13.35 -5.40 -17.27
N PHE A 17 12.08 -5.15 -17.63
CA PHE A 17 11.71 -3.97 -18.40
C PHE A 17 12.02 -2.68 -17.63
N MET A 18 11.71 -2.64 -16.33
CA MET A 18 12.04 -1.51 -15.47
C MET A 18 13.55 -1.32 -15.38
N LEU A 19 14.29 -2.39 -15.14
CA LEU A 19 15.76 -2.38 -15.07
C LEU A 19 16.37 -1.81 -16.35
N ASN A 20 15.97 -2.33 -17.52
CA ASN A 20 16.45 -1.82 -18.81
C ASN A 20 16.13 -0.33 -19.04
N LYS A 21 14.99 0.16 -18.51
CA LYS A 21 14.61 1.58 -18.62
C LYS A 21 15.49 2.49 -17.76
N TYR A 22 16.04 1.99 -16.67
CA TYR A 22 16.82 2.76 -15.70
C TYR A 22 18.33 2.46 -15.74
N LYS A 23 18.81 1.56 -16.59
CA LYS A 23 20.19 1.04 -16.62
C LYS A 23 21.30 2.10 -16.75
N TYR A 24 20.99 3.26 -17.31
CA TYR A 24 21.92 4.41 -17.44
C TYR A 24 21.72 5.47 -16.35
N LYS A 25 20.94 5.19 -15.31
CA LYS A 25 20.78 6.09 -14.15
C LYS A 25 21.65 5.60 -13.00
N ASP A 26 21.86 6.46 -12.02
CA ASP A 26 22.52 6.06 -10.77
C ASP A 26 21.58 5.13 -10.00
N ILE A 27 21.80 3.83 -10.11
CA ILE A 27 20.95 2.77 -9.55
C ILE A 27 21.79 1.71 -8.85
N VAL A 28 21.15 1.01 -7.93
CA VAL A 28 21.57 -0.28 -7.39
C VAL A 28 20.42 -1.28 -7.51
N VAL A 29 20.71 -2.51 -7.84
CA VAL A 29 19.72 -3.58 -8.01
C VAL A 29 19.73 -4.48 -6.78
N ALA A 30 18.53 -4.86 -6.31
CA ALA A 30 18.36 -5.84 -5.25
C ALA A 30 17.40 -6.96 -5.68
N THR A 31 17.85 -8.20 -5.53
CA THR A 31 17.11 -9.42 -5.86
C THR A 31 16.98 -10.32 -4.64
N VAL A 32 15.81 -10.97 -4.49
CA VAL A 32 15.60 -11.98 -3.44
C VAL A 32 15.19 -13.28 -4.09
N ASN A 33 15.99 -14.31 -3.87
CA ASN A 33 15.67 -15.69 -4.26
C ASN A 33 15.16 -16.47 -3.05
N TYR A 34 13.94 -16.99 -3.13
CA TYR A 34 13.29 -17.75 -2.06
C TYR A 34 13.52 -19.25 -2.15
N ASN A 35 14.21 -19.73 -3.19
CA ASN A 35 14.46 -21.15 -3.49
C ASN A 35 13.19 -22.04 -3.43
N GLN A 36 12.02 -21.47 -3.80
CA GLN A 36 10.76 -22.19 -3.79
C GLN A 36 10.55 -23.05 -5.02
N ARG A 37 11.31 -22.84 -6.09
CA ARG A 37 11.23 -23.54 -7.35
C ARG A 37 12.61 -24.05 -7.77
N ASN A 38 12.64 -25.14 -8.51
CA ASN A 38 13.89 -25.71 -9.02
C ASN A 38 14.60 -24.78 -10.04
N ASP A 39 13.83 -23.92 -10.71
CA ASP A 39 14.28 -22.95 -11.72
C ASP A 39 14.51 -21.53 -11.17
N SER A 40 14.41 -21.33 -9.85
CA SER A 40 14.60 -20.01 -9.22
C SER A 40 16.02 -19.45 -9.40
N GLY A 41 16.99 -20.29 -9.76
CA GLY A 41 18.35 -19.87 -10.12
C GLY A 41 18.41 -19.11 -11.44
N ILE A 42 17.53 -19.46 -12.42
CA ILE A 42 17.51 -18.81 -13.74
C ILE A 42 17.18 -17.32 -13.61
N ASP A 43 16.16 -17.00 -12.81
CA ASP A 43 15.78 -15.61 -12.55
C ASP A 43 16.96 -14.78 -11.97
N PHE A 44 17.72 -15.40 -11.09
CA PHE A 44 18.88 -14.78 -10.44
C PHE A 44 20.01 -14.51 -11.46
N GLU A 45 20.40 -15.52 -12.26
CA GLU A 45 21.49 -15.37 -13.22
C GLU A 45 21.15 -14.32 -14.30
N ILE A 46 19.92 -14.29 -14.81
CA ILE A 46 19.46 -13.25 -15.75
C ILE A 46 19.67 -11.84 -15.19
N VAL A 47 19.34 -11.61 -13.92
CA VAL A 47 19.51 -10.28 -13.30
C VAL A 47 20.98 -9.97 -13.09
N LYS A 48 21.77 -10.94 -12.63
CA LYS A 48 23.19 -10.82 -12.39
C LYS A 48 23.93 -10.47 -13.69
N ASP A 49 23.75 -11.27 -14.75
CA ASP A 49 24.40 -11.06 -16.06
C ASP A 49 24.05 -9.68 -16.63
N PHE A 50 22.78 -9.26 -16.50
CA PHE A 50 22.38 -7.92 -16.92
C PHE A 50 23.08 -6.82 -16.11
N CYS A 51 23.23 -6.99 -14.81
CA CYS A 51 23.92 -6.01 -13.97
C CYS A 51 25.43 -5.95 -14.27
N GLU A 52 26.06 -7.08 -14.51
CA GLU A 52 27.47 -7.17 -14.93
C GLU A 52 27.70 -6.48 -16.27
N LEU A 53 26.85 -6.77 -17.28
CA LEU A 53 26.93 -6.16 -18.61
C LEU A 53 26.88 -4.63 -18.57
N TYR A 54 26.13 -4.05 -17.65
CA TYR A 54 25.95 -2.58 -17.54
C TYR A 54 26.69 -1.96 -16.37
N ASN A 55 27.57 -2.69 -15.68
CA ASN A 55 28.34 -2.25 -14.49
C ASN A 55 27.42 -1.66 -13.39
N ILE A 56 26.29 -2.31 -13.12
CA ILE A 56 25.31 -1.89 -12.11
C ILE A 56 25.60 -2.61 -10.79
N PRO A 57 25.74 -1.91 -9.66
CA PRO A 57 25.85 -2.55 -8.36
C PRO A 57 24.68 -3.50 -8.09
N PHE A 58 24.99 -4.76 -7.71
CA PHE A 58 24.01 -5.81 -7.53
C PHE A 58 24.13 -6.42 -6.12
N GLU A 59 23.02 -6.41 -5.40
CA GLU A 59 22.86 -6.98 -4.08
C GLU A 59 21.81 -8.08 -4.11
N PHE A 60 22.04 -9.18 -3.40
CA PHE A 60 21.10 -10.29 -3.41
C PHE A 60 20.92 -10.91 -2.04
N LEU A 61 19.79 -11.54 -1.84
CA LEU A 61 19.45 -12.37 -0.69
C LEU A 61 18.97 -13.72 -1.19
N ILE A 62 19.62 -14.79 -0.78
CA ILE A 62 19.19 -16.17 -1.03
C ILE A 62 18.65 -16.70 0.29
N LEU A 63 17.40 -17.15 0.28
CA LEU A 63 16.73 -17.79 1.40
C LEU A 63 16.63 -19.29 1.16
N LYS A 64 16.83 -20.09 2.20
CA LYS A 64 16.64 -21.53 2.15
C LYS A 64 15.20 -21.89 2.45
N LYS A 65 14.74 -23.07 2.02
CA LYS A 65 13.38 -23.54 2.32
C LYS A 65 13.15 -23.70 3.83
N GLU A 66 14.19 -24.07 4.54
CA GLU A 66 14.22 -24.30 5.99
C GLU A 66 14.11 -22.98 6.80
N ASP A 67 14.39 -21.83 6.18
CA ASP A 67 14.25 -20.52 6.82
C ASP A 67 12.78 -20.15 7.12
N PHE A 68 11.85 -20.85 6.48
CA PHE A 68 10.42 -20.71 6.75
C PHE A 68 9.92 -21.92 7.53
N THR A 69 9.64 -21.73 8.82
CA THR A 69 9.22 -22.81 9.72
C THR A 69 7.71 -22.94 9.84
N GLU A 70 6.98 -21.82 10.04
CA GLU A 70 5.53 -21.82 10.27
C GLU A 70 4.84 -20.55 9.82
N GLY A 71 3.50 -20.62 9.59
CA GLY A 71 2.65 -19.48 9.35
C GLY A 71 2.35 -19.17 7.89
N ASN A 72 2.13 -17.91 7.57
CA ASN A 72 1.81 -17.47 6.21
C ASN A 72 3.09 -17.12 5.45
N PHE A 73 3.49 -17.99 4.53
CA PHE A 73 4.70 -17.82 3.69
C PHE A 73 4.74 -16.45 2.98
N GLN A 74 3.61 -15.97 2.45
CA GLN A 74 3.60 -14.68 1.73
C GLN A 74 3.90 -13.50 2.65
N SER A 75 3.43 -13.54 3.89
CA SER A 75 3.72 -12.50 4.89
C SER A 75 5.19 -12.54 5.30
N TRP A 76 5.71 -13.73 5.61
CA TRP A 76 7.11 -13.95 5.95
C TRP A 76 8.05 -13.52 4.81
N ALA A 77 7.80 -14.00 3.59
CA ALA A 77 8.60 -13.64 2.41
C ALA A 77 8.59 -12.13 2.14
N ARG A 78 7.43 -11.49 2.36
CA ARG A 78 7.30 -10.04 2.26
C ARG A 78 8.16 -9.33 3.30
N GLU A 79 8.14 -9.77 4.55
CA GLU A 79 8.93 -9.17 5.63
C GLU A 79 10.43 -9.30 5.37
N LYS A 80 10.93 -10.51 5.04
CA LYS A 80 12.32 -10.78 4.69
C LYS A 80 12.79 -9.90 3.53
N ARG A 81 11.98 -9.81 2.47
CA ARG A 81 12.26 -8.98 1.30
C ARG A 81 12.40 -7.50 1.65
N TYR A 82 11.44 -6.93 2.38
CA TYR A 82 11.50 -5.51 2.72
C TYR A 82 12.57 -5.19 3.75
N SER A 83 12.86 -6.10 4.68
CA SER A 83 14.00 -5.98 5.60
C SER A 83 15.33 -5.92 4.82
N PHE A 84 15.53 -6.81 3.85
CA PHE A 84 16.69 -6.79 2.97
C PHE A 84 16.77 -5.49 2.15
N PHE A 85 15.68 -5.08 1.51
CA PHE A 85 15.66 -3.83 0.75
C PHE A 85 15.96 -2.61 1.62
N THR A 86 15.53 -2.60 2.88
CA THR A 86 15.84 -1.52 3.82
C THR A 86 17.35 -1.44 4.11
N LYS A 87 18.00 -2.59 4.26
CA LYS A 87 19.47 -2.66 4.47
C LYS A 87 20.23 -2.09 3.26
N VAL A 88 19.86 -2.54 2.05
CA VAL A 88 20.48 -2.07 0.80
C VAL A 88 20.18 -0.59 0.58
N TYR A 89 18.94 -0.15 0.79
CA TYR A 89 18.50 1.24 0.67
C TYR A 89 19.35 2.19 1.52
N LYS A 90 19.64 1.81 2.78
CA LYS A 90 20.48 2.57 3.69
C LYS A 90 21.95 2.49 3.29
N LYS A 91 22.48 1.29 2.97
CA LYS A 91 23.88 1.05 2.57
C LYS A 91 24.29 1.97 1.40
N TYR A 92 23.43 2.11 0.41
CA TYR A 92 23.70 2.91 -0.79
C TYR A 92 23.12 4.32 -0.75
N ASN A 93 22.55 4.75 0.37
CA ASN A 93 21.90 6.06 0.56
C ASN A 93 20.90 6.39 -0.55
N CYS A 94 20.00 5.43 -0.84
CA CYS A 94 19.05 5.56 -1.92
C CYS A 94 17.92 6.56 -1.58
N GLU A 95 17.48 7.34 -2.58
CA GLU A 95 16.34 8.26 -2.41
C GLU A 95 14.98 7.54 -2.52
N LYS A 96 14.89 6.53 -3.40
CA LYS A 96 13.65 5.79 -3.66
C LYS A 96 13.92 4.31 -3.90
N LEU A 97 12.98 3.48 -3.45
CA LEU A 97 12.85 2.10 -3.90
C LEU A 97 11.86 2.03 -5.08
N LEU A 98 12.32 1.57 -6.24
CA LEU A 98 11.51 1.36 -7.42
C LEU A 98 11.00 -0.08 -7.47
N ILE A 99 9.68 -0.25 -7.67
CA ILE A 99 9.03 -1.56 -7.79
C ILE A 99 8.22 -1.60 -9.09
N ALA A 100 8.37 -2.67 -9.85
CA ALA A 100 7.83 -2.82 -11.20
C ALA A 100 6.34 -3.22 -11.25
N HIS A 101 5.50 -2.72 -10.32
CA HIS A 101 4.06 -2.91 -10.45
C HIS A 101 3.53 -2.17 -11.67
N ASN A 102 2.60 -2.81 -12.39
CA ASN A 102 1.99 -2.32 -13.63
C ASN A 102 0.48 -2.03 -13.47
N MET A 103 -0.21 -1.66 -14.57
CA MET A 103 -1.64 -1.33 -14.54
C MET A 103 -2.52 -2.54 -14.19
N ASP A 104 -2.15 -3.77 -14.58
CA ASP A 104 -2.89 -4.97 -14.21
C ASP A 104 -2.82 -5.21 -12.70
N ASP A 105 -1.68 -4.99 -12.04
CA ASP A 105 -1.53 -5.10 -10.59
C ASP A 105 -2.40 -4.08 -9.84
N PHE A 106 -2.51 -2.85 -10.38
CA PHE A 106 -3.43 -1.85 -9.85
C PHE A 106 -4.87 -2.35 -9.90
N LEU A 107 -5.32 -2.86 -11.07
CA LEU A 107 -6.67 -3.35 -11.26
C LEU A 107 -6.98 -4.59 -10.40
N GLU A 108 -6.06 -5.56 -10.33
CA GLU A 108 -6.21 -6.74 -9.48
C GLU A 108 -6.49 -6.33 -8.03
N THR A 109 -5.72 -5.37 -7.50
CA THR A 109 -5.89 -4.89 -6.13
C THR A 109 -7.17 -4.08 -5.96
N ALA A 110 -7.51 -3.23 -6.93
CA ALA A 110 -8.71 -2.40 -6.88
C ALA A 110 -9.99 -3.25 -6.91
N ILE A 111 -10.07 -4.23 -7.83
CA ILE A 111 -11.18 -5.17 -7.94
C ILE A 111 -11.31 -6.02 -6.66
N PHE A 112 -10.19 -6.51 -6.12
CA PHE A 112 -10.19 -7.27 -4.87
C PHE A 112 -10.79 -6.45 -3.72
N ASN A 113 -10.32 -5.23 -3.52
CA ASN A 113 -10.82 -4.34 -2.47
C ASN A 113 -12.32 -4.03 -2.66
N TYR A 114 -12.75 -3.83 -3.90
CA TYR A 114 -14.14 -3.55 -4.24
C TYR A 114 -15.07 -4.77 -3.98
N LYS A 115 -14.68 -5.97 -4.47
CA LYS A 115 -15.45 -7.21 -4.28
C LYS A 115 -15.56 -7.61 -2.79
N THR A 116 -14.50 -7.36 -1.99
CA THR A 116 -14.48 -7.69 -0.56
C THR A 116 -15.18 -6.63 0.31
N LYS A 117 -15.80 -5.61 -0.29
CA LYS A 117 -16.49 -4.51 0.43
C LYS A 117 -15.66 -3.90 1.57
N ARG A 118 -14.34 -3.96 1.46
CA ARG A 118 -13.46 -3.34 2.45
C ARG A 118 -13.64 -1.83 2.40
N ASN A 119 -13.81 -1.22 3.57
CA ASN A 119 -13.81 0.23 3.68
C ASN A 119 -12.38 0.74 3.43
N THR A 120 -12.05 0.92 2.15
CA THR A 120 -10.71 1.32 1.72
C THR A 120 -10.67 2.81 1.38
N LYS A 121 -9.67 3.50 1.92
CA LYS A 121 -9.41 4.90 1.58
C LYS A 121 -8.89 5.08 0.15
N PHE A 122 -8.40 3.99 -0.47
CA PHE A 122 -7.82 4.00 -1.81
C PHE A 122 -7.98 2.64 -2.48
N TYR A 123 -8.59 2.60 -3.67
CA TYR A 123 -8.70 1.41 -4.50
C TYR A 123 -7.42 1.21 -5.31
N GLY A 124 -6.87 -0.01 -5.29
CA GLY A 124 -5.64 -0.33 -6.00
C GLY A 124 -4.37 -0.08 -5.19
N ILE A 125 -3.27 0.09 -5.91
CA ILE A 125 -1.93 0.33 -5.37
C ILE A 125 -1.57 1.80 -5.59
N LYS A 126 -1.00 2.46 -4.57
CA LYS A 126 -0.53 3.86 -4.70
C LYS A 126 0.76 3.92 -5.53
N LYS A 127 0.85 4.89 -6.46
CA LYS A 127 2.06 5.11 -7.26
C LYS A 127 3.27 5.49 -6.42
N ARG A 128 3.05 6.23 -5.32
CA ARG A 128 4.05 6.61 -4.32
C ARG A 128 3.50 6.36 -2.94
N ASN A 129 4.33 5.81 -2.06
CA ASN A 129 4.03 5.68 -0.63
C ASN A 129 5.32 5.49 0.16
N ASN A 130 5.27 5.72 1.47
CA ASN A 130 6.33 5.31 2.37
C ASN A 130 5.99 3.92 2.95
N LEU A 131 6.98 3.04 3.03
CA LEU A 131 6.84 1.72 3.62
C LEU A 131 8.18 1.26 4.18
N PHE A 132 8.22 0.79 5.40
CA PHE A 132 9.46 0.40 6.12
C PHE A 132 10.54 1.50 6.10
N GLY A 133 10.14 2.79 6.20
CA GLY A 133 11.05 3.93 6.15
C GLY A 133 11.61 4.27 4.77
N MET A 134 11.23 3.55 3.72
CA MET A 134 11.66 3.80 2.34
C MET A 134 10.59 4.52 1.52
N ASN A 135 11.02 5.48 0.70
CA ASN A 135 10.17 6.13 -0.29
C ASN A 135 9.99 5.21 -1.51
N ILE A 136 8.82 4.61 -1.64
CA ILE A 136 8.50 3.70 -2.74
C ILE A 136 7.93 4.45 -3.93
N TYR A 137 8.41 4.11 -5.13
CA TYR A 137 7.90 4.60 -6.40
C TYR A 137 7.65 3.46 -7.39
N ARG A 138 6.52 3.50 -8.11
CA ARG A 138 6.12 2.48 -9.08
C ARG A 138 5.98 3.12 -10.46
N PRO A 139 7.07 3.15 -11.23
CA PRO A 139 7.11 3.91 -12.49
C PRO A 139 6.19 3.35 -13.58
N LEU A 140 5.89 2.04 -13.58
CA LEU A 140 5.10 1.39 -14.61
C LEU A 140 3.60 1.37 -14.31
N LEU A 141 3.19 1.70 -13.07
CA LEU A 141 1.85 1.46 -12.54
C LEU A 141 0.72 2.09 -13.35
N PHE A 142 0.93 3.29 -13.90
CA PHE A 142 -0.08 4.03 -14.67
C PHE A 142 0.31 4.19 -16.14
N SER A 143 1.31 3.44 -16.60
CA SER A 143 1.89 3.62 -17.94
C SER A 143 1.78 2.38 -18.81
N TYR A 144 1.78 1.19 -18.22
CA TYR A 144 1.90 -0.05 -18.99
C TYR A 144 1.03 -1.18 -18.43
N PHE A 145 0.35 -1.89 -19.33
CA PHE A 145 -0.24 -3.20 -19.06
C PHE A 145 0.82 -4.30 -19.22
N LYS A 146 0.68 -5.41 -18.50
CA LYS A 146 1.61 -6.55 -18.54
C LYS A 146 1.88 -7.07 -19.96
N LYS A 147 0.82 -7.28 -20.78
CA LYS A 147 0.97 -7.70 -22.19
C LYS A 147 1.85 -6.73 -22.99
N THR A 148 1.72 -5.43 -22.75
CA THR A 148 2.52 -4.40 -23.45
C THR A 148 3.98 -4.46 -23.01
N ILE A 149 4.24 -4.69 -21.72
CA ILE A 149 5.60 -4.83 -21.19
C ILE A 149 6.26 -6.05 -21.82
N THR A 150 5.61 -7.22 -21.76
CA THR A 150 6.14 -8.46 -22.34
C THR A 150 6.47 -8.31 -23.83
N LYS A 151 5.55 -7.72 -24.62
CA LYS A 151 5.81 -7.43 -26.04
C LYS A 151 7.03 -6.53 -26.23
N LYS A 152 7.18 -5.50 -25.39
CA LYS A 152 8.35 -4.59 -25.45
C LYS A 152 9.65 -5.28 -25.04
N CYS A 153 9.62 -6.22 -24.09
CA CYS A 153 10.79 -7.02 -23.73
C CYS A 153 11.23 -7.87 -24.92
N LEU A 154 10.31 -8.62 -25.53
CA LEU A 154 10.61 -9.44 -26.72
C LEU A 154 11.17 -8.61 -27.88
N ASN A 155 10.51 -7.50 -28.22
CA ASN A 155 10.94 -6.64 -29.33
C ASN A 155 12.31 -5.99 -29.12
N LYS A 156 12.76 -5.83 -27.86
CA LYS A 156 14.02 -5.19 -27.52
C LYS A 156 15.11 -6.17 -27.09
N GLY A 157 14.84 -7.48 -27.17
CA GLY A 157 15.79 -8.50 -26.71
C GLY A 157 16.13 -8.40 -25.22
N ILE A 158 15.22 -7.88 -24.38
CA ILE A 158 15.45 -7.78 -22.94
C ILE A 158 15.29 -9.19 -22.36
N PRO A 159 16.31 -9.76 -21.70
CA PRO A 159 16.22 -11.09 -21.12
C PRO A 159 15.24 -11.07 -19.93
N PHE A 160 14.45 -12.12 -19.82
CA PHE A 160 13.55 -12.36 -18.67
C PHE A 160 13.10 -13.82 -18.64
N HIS A 161 12.69 -14.28 -17.48
CA HIS A 161 12.11 -15.61 -17.31
C HIS A 161 10.61 -15.54 -17.04
N PHE A 162 9.85 -16.51 -17.58
CA PHE A 162 8.41 -16.65 -17.32
C PHE A 162 8.17 -17.55 -16.11
N ASP A 163 7.57 -17.00 -15.06
CA ASP A 163 7.09 -17.78 -13.93
C ASP A 163 5.73 -18.43 -14.25
N TYR A 164 5.73 -19.72 -14.55
CA TYR A 164 4.53 -20.51 -14.87
C TYR A 164 3.62 -20.73 -13.67
N THR A 165 4.14 -20.68 -12.43
CA THR A 165 3.36 -20.90 -11.21
C THR A 165 2.36 -19.76 -10.91
N ASN A 166 2.52 -18.63 -11.56
CA ASN A 166 1.57 -17.49 -11.46
C ASN A 166 0.17 -17.80 -12.04
N ASN A 167 -0.03 -18.90 -12.74
CA ASN A 167 -1.31 -19.28 -13.35
C ASN A 167 -2.15 -20.24 -12.48
N GLU A 168 -1.65 -20.69 -11.34
CA GLU A 168 -2.41 -21.57 -10.46
C GLU A 168 -3.49 -20.81 -9.67
N PRO A 169 -4.78 -21.25 -9.68
CA PRO A 169 -5.90 -20.52 -9.04
C PRO A 169 -5.93 -20.66 -7.51
N LYS A 170 -4.82 -20.99 -6.87
CA LYS A 170 -4.69 -21.34 -5.47
C LYS A 170 -5.09 -20.21 -4.49
N TYR A 171 -5.16 -18.97 -4.93
CA TYR A 171 -5.47 -17.80 -4.11
C TYR A 171 -6.54 -16.91 -4.75
N SER A 172 -7.35 -16.24 -3.95
CA SER A 172 -8.42 -15.33 -4.39
C SER A 172 -7.95 -14.22 -5.34
N ARG A 173 -6.71 -13.75 -5.19
CA ARG A 173 -6.09 -12.79 -6.12
C ARG A 173 -5.76 -13.40 -7.47
N ASN A 174 -5.30 -14.64 -7.53
CA ASN A 174 -5.00 -15.32 -8.79
C ASN A 174 -6.28 -15.53 -9.62
N LYS A 175 -7.43 -15.80 -8.98
CA LYS A 175 -8.72 -15.88 -9.66
C LYS A 175 -9.07 -14.54 -10.34
N ILE A 176 -8.92 -13.43 -9.63
CA ILE A 176 -9.14 -12.09 -10.21
C ILE A 176 -8.16 -11.80 -11.35
N ARG A 177 -6.89 -12.20 -11.23
CA ARG A 177 -5.88 -12.07 -12.29
C ARG A 177 -6.29 -12.81 -13.55
N ILE A 178 -6.71 -14.08 -13.43
CA ILE A 178 -7.16 -14.90 -14.55
C ILE A 178 -8.38 -14.28 -15.22
N GLU A 179 -9.38 -13.86 -14.45
CA GLU A 179 -10.58 -13.17 -14.95
C GLU A 179 -10.22 -11.86 -15.68
N ASN A 180 -9.31 -11.07 -15.09
CA ASN A 180 -8.88 -9.79 -15.66
C ASN A 180 -8.06 -9.96 -16.94
N ASN A 181 -7.26 -11.03 -17.05
CA ASN A 181 -6.46 -11.32 -18.24
C ASN A 181 -7.31 -11.65 -19.48
N LYS A 182 -8.53 -12.17 -19.27
CA LYS A 182 -9.49 -12.45 -20.34
C LYS A 182 -10.20 -11.19 -20.87
N LYS A 183 -10.14 -10.08 -20.13
CA LYS A 183 -10.83 -8.83 -20.49
C LYS A 183 -10.10 -8.07 -21.59
N SER A 184 -10.87 -7.37 -22.42
CA SER A 184 -10.31 -6.50 -23.48
C SER A 184 -9.51 -5.33 -22.88
N LYS A 185 -8.59 -4.76 -23.66
CA LYS A 185 -7.82 -3.58 -23.25
C LYS A 185 -8.74 -2.38 -22.95
N PHE A 186 -9.79 -2.19 -23.72
CA PHE A 186 -10.76 -1.10 -23.51
C PHE A 186 -11.48 -1.24 -22.17
N TRP A 187 -11.91 -2.46 -21.81
CA TRP A 187 -12.51 -2.72 -20.50
C TRP A 187 -11.56 -2.44 -19.34
N LYS A 188 -10.30 -2.82 -19.47
CA LYS A 188 -9.28 -2.52 -18.46
C LYS A 188 -9.04 -1.01 -18.30
N ILE A 189 -9.02 -0.26 -19.40
CA ILE A 189 -8.90 1.22 -19.37
C ILE A 189 -10.13 1.82 -18.69
N TYR A 190 -11.34 1.37 -19.03
CA TYR A 190 -12.56 1.81 -18.36
C TYR A 190 -12.51 1.60 -16.85
N LEU A 191 -12.17 0.39 -16.39
CA LEU A 191 -12.02 0.09 -14.96
C LEU A 191 -10.93 0.94 -14.29
N PHE A 192 -9.81 1.18 -14.99
CA PHE A 192 -8.75 2.03 -14.48
C PHE A 192 -9.25 3.47 -14.26
N ILE A 193 -9.97 4.05 -15.20
CA ILE A 193 -10.58 5.37 -15.07
C ILE A 193 -11.60 5.37 -13.93
N TYR A 194 -12.49 4.38 -13.88
CA TYR A 194 -13.51 4.23 -12.84
C TYR A 194 -12.91 4.21 -11.43
N PHE A 195 -11.90 3.35 -11.17
CA PHE A 195 -11.29 3.29 -9.85
C PHE A 195 -10.48 4.55 -9.49
N ASN A 196 -9.85 5.21 -10.47
CA ASN A 196 -9.19 6.48 -10.21
C ASN A 196 -10.20 7.60 -9.90
N PHE A 197 -11.37 7.59 -10.53
CA PHE A 197 -12.48 8.50 -10.19
C PHE A 197 -12.99 8.23 -8.77
N LEU A 198 -13.19 6.97 -8.37
CA LEU A 198 -13.52 6.64 -6.98
C LEU A 198 -12.45 7.10 -5.99
N ASN A 199 -11.18 6.97 -6.34
CA ASN A 199 -10.07 7.45 -5.52
C ASN A 199 -10.07 8.97 -5.39
N PHE A 200 -10.41 9.69 -6.46
CA PHE A 200 -10.57 11.14 -6.43
C PHE A 200 -11.71 11.55 -5.48
N LEU A 201 -12.88 10.90 -5.58
CA LEU A 201 -14.00 11.14 -4.66
C LEU A 201 -13.62 10.84 -3.20
N ASN A 202 -12.90 9.75 -2.95
CA ASN A 202 -12.40 9.41 -1.62
C ASN A 202 -11.41 10.45 -1.09
N CYS A 203 -10.52 10.96 -1.94
CA CYS A 203 -9.58 12.03 -1.58
C CYS A 203 -10.32 13.31 -1.20
N PHE A 204 -11.32 13.70 -1.97
CA PHE A 204 -12.17 14.86 -1.68
C PHE A 204 -12.95 14.69 -0.37
N ASN A 205 -13.53 13.52 -0.15
CA ASN A 205 -14.20 13.20 1.11
C ASN A 205 -13.23 13.29 2.31
N LEU A 206 -12.01 12.74 2.18
CA LEU A 206 -10.99 12.83 3.23
C LEU A 206 -10.55 14.28 3.49
N TYR A 207 -10.44 15.09 2.45
CA TYR A 207 -10.14 16.51 2.60
C TYR A 207 -11.23 17.23 3.42
N ILE A 208 -12.52 16.99 3.09
CA ILE A 208 -13.64 17.56 3.85
C ILE A 208 -13.61 17.11 5.32
N ILE A 209 -13.39 15.80 5.55
CA ILE A 209 -13.31 15.23 6.91
C ILE A 209 -12.19 15.90 7.69
N ASN A 210 -10.98 16.01 7.12
CA ASN A 210 -9.84 16.61 7.78
C ASN A 210 -10.06 18.10 8.05
N LYS A 211 -10.67 18.83 7.10
CA LYS A 211 -11.02 20.24 7.28
C LYS A 211 -12.02 20.41 8.45
N ASN A 212 -13.07 19.59 8.48
CA ASN A 212 -14.07 19.62 9.57
C ASN A 212 -13.44 19.19 10.91
N TYR A 213 -12.54 18.21 10.91
CA TYR A 213 -11.85 17.77 12.12
C TYR A 213 -10.99 18.90 12.71
N LYS A 214 -10.20 19.58 11.89
CA LYS A 214 -9.40 20.74 12.32
C LYS A 214 -10.28 21.88 12.82
N LYS A 215 -11.41 22.14 12.15
CA LYS A 215 -12.38 23.13 12.64
C LYS A 215 -12.89 22.74 14.01
N TRP A 216 -13.30 21.51 14.21
CA TRP A 216 -13.78 21.01 15.48
C TRP A 216 -12.71 21.08 16.58
N GLU A 217 -11.47 20.78 16.25
CA GLU A 217 -10.30 20.91 17.14
C GLU A 217 -10.08 22.37 17.59
N LEU A 218 -10.16 23.34 16.67
CA LEU A 218 -10.07 24.77 16.97
C LEU A 218 -11.15 25.25 17.97
N PHE A 219 -12.31 24.62 17.94
CA PHE A 219 -13.39 24.85 18.89
C PHE A 219 -13.36 23.88 20.10
N ASN A 220 -12.18 23.38 20.48
CA ASN A 220 -11.96 22.45 21.58
C ASN A 220 -12.91 21.26 21.59
N PHE A 221 -13.23 20.71 20.41
CA PHE A 221 -14.16 19.60 20.24
C PHE A 221 -15.53 19.84 20.87
N SER A 222 -16.03 21.10 20.76
CA SER A 222 -17.35 21.50 21.27
C SER A 222 -18.49 20.71 20.63
N GLN A 223 -19.50 20.36 21.44
CA GLN A 223 -20.74 19.76 20.95
C GLN A 223 -21.54 20.74 20.09
N ASP A 224 -21.49 22.04 20.40
CA ASP A 224 -22.23 23.06 19.66
C ASP A 224 -21.69 23.21 18.24
N GLU A 225 -20.37 23.20 18.04
CA GLU A 225 -19.75 23.16 16.70
C GLU A 225 -20.01 21.83 15.98
N PHE A 226 -19.93 20.71 16.72
CA PHE A 226 -20.15 19.38 16.17
C PHE A 226 -21.53 19.20 15.52
N GLU A 227 -22.54 19.88 16.03
CA GLU A 227 -23.91 19.84 15.49
C GLU A 227 -23.97 20.26 14.02
N PHE A 228 -23.18 21.27 13.64
CA PHE A 228 -23.17 21.82 12.27
C PHE A 228 -22.18 21.11 11.32
N LEU A 229 -21.30 20.26 11.82
CA LEU A 229 -20.30 19.59 11.00
C LEU A 229 -20.90 18.44 10.19
N LYS A 230 -20.40 18.29 8.94
CA LYS A 230 -20.71 17.15 8.06
C LYS A 230 -19.78 15.98 8.37
N LYS A 231 -20.20 14.74 7.99
CA LYS A 231 -19.40 13.51 8.17
C LYS A 231 -19.10 13.19 9.64
N LYS A 232 -20.08 13.37 10.52
CA LYS A 232 -19.99 13.19 11.98
C LYS A 232 -19.39 11.83 12.39
N GLU A 233 -19.83 10.72 11.76
CA GLU A 233 -19.28 9.38 12.02
C GLU A 233 -17.75 9.32 11.82
N ASN A 234 -17.26 9.94 10.74
CA ASN A 234 -15.83 9.97 10.45
C ASN A 234 -15.05 10.85 11.42
N LEU A 235 -15.65 11.94 11.89
CA LEU A 235 -15.03 12.82 12.89
C LEU A 235 -14.89 12.11 14.24
N ILE A 236 -15.92 11.40 14.67
CA ILE A 236 -15.87 10.54 15.87
C ILE A 236 -14.77 9.48 15.73
N TYR A 237 -14.72 8.81 14.58
CA TYR A 237 -13.70 7.80 14.30
C TYR A 237 -12.28 8.39 14.43
N LEU A 238 -12.04 9.57 13.84
CA LEU A 238 -10.75 10.24 13.94
C LEU A 238 -10.44 10.66 15.38
N PHE A 239 -11.41 11.25 16.09
CA PHE A 239 -11.22 11.69 17.47
C PHE A 239 -10.84 10.51 18.37
N ILE A 240 -11.59 9.41 18.30
CA ILE A 240 -11.32 8.24 19.14
C ILE A 240 -9.95 7.62 18.81
N ASN A 241 -9.61 7.44 17.53
CA ASN A 241 -8.32 6.85 17.17
C ASN A 241 -7.11 7.75 17.48
N ASN A 242 -7.30 9.06 17.54
CA ASN A 242 -6.22 9.99 17.90
C ASN A 242 -5.99 10.10 19.40
N ASN A 243 -7.00 9.75 20.21
CA ASN A 243 -6.97 9.96 21.66
C ASN A 243 -7.02 8.65 22.46
N TYR A 244 -7.38 7.52 21.86
CA TYR A 244 -7.54 6.25 22.56
C TYR A 244 -6.97 5.09 21.73
N ASP A 245 -6.09 4.29 22.34
CA ASP A 245 -5.55 3.07 21.73
C ASP A 245 -6.55 1.91 21.89
N ASP A 246 -6.55 0.96 20.94
CA ASP A 246 -7.26 -0.33 21.00
C ASP A 246 -8.78 -0.25 21.17
N ILE A 247 -9.42 0.85 20.72
CA ILE A 247 -10.87 0.96 20.69
C ILE A 247 -11.43 0.51 19.35
N ARG A 248 -12.15 -0.62 19.36
CA ARG A 248 -12.90 -1.07 18.18
C ARG A 248 -14.23 -0.31 18.11
N LEU A 249 -14.46 0.38 17.00
CA LEU A 249 -15.68 1.12 16.73
C LEU A 249 -16.57 0.38 15.75
N SER A 250 -17.68 -0.18 16.25
CA SER A 250 -18.79 -0.64 15.41
C SER A 250 -19.68 0.56 15.01
N LYS A 251 -20.52 0.38 13.98
CA LYS A 251 -21.47 1.42 13.56
C LYS A 251 -22.40 1.84 14.70
N ASN A 252 -22.95 0.88 15.44
CA ASN A 252 -23.83 1.17 16.59
C ASN A 252 -23.11 1.97 17.68
N LYS A 253 -21.85 1.64 17.94
CA LYS A 253 -21.04 2.37 18.92
C LYS A 253 -20.74 3.81 18.49
N ILE A 254 -20.49 4.04 17.19
CA ILE A 254 -20.31 5.39 16.64
C ILE A 254 -21.59 6.19 16.80
N ASN A 255 -22.74 5.61 16.48
CA ASN A 255 -24.05 6.27 16.66
C ASN A 255 -24.29 6.63 18.14
N SER A 256 -24.07 5.70 19.05
CA SER A 256 -24.20 5.95 20.51
C SER A 256 -23.23 7.03 21.01
N ILE A 257 -22.01 7.13 20.48
CA ILE A 257 -21.08 8.22 20.79
C ILE A 257 -21.59 9.54 20.20
N GLN A 258 -22.17 9.53 19.00
CA GLN A 258 -22.79 10.72 18.41
C GLN A 258 -23.92 11.27 19.28
N ASP A 259 -24.84 10.40 19.75
CA ASP A 259 -25.93 10.77 20.64
C ASP A 259 -25.41 11.33 21.98
N PHE A 260 -24.35 10.71 22.51
CA PHE A 260 -23.66 11.23 23.70
C PHE A 260 -23.10 12.64 23.49
N ILE A 261 -22.43 12.90 22.35
CA ILE A 261 -21.89 14.23 22.05
C ILE A 261 -22.99 15.27 21.96
N LEU A 262 -24.07 14.94 21.23
CA LEU A 262 -25.20 15.85 20.97
C LEU A 262 -26.22 15.94 22.12
N SER A 263 -26.06 15.16 23.21
CA SER A 263 -26.96 15.19 24.35
C SER A 263 -26.97 16.55 25.01
N LYS A 264 -28.12 16.96 25.54
CA LYS A 264 -28.31 18.24 26.29
C LYS A 264 -27.39 18.37 27.50
N ASN A 265 -26.96 17.25 28.08
CA ASN A 265 -26.08 17.23 29.22
C ASN A 265 -24.64 17.62 28.80
N ARG A 266 -24.18 18.76 29.30
CA ARG A 266 -22.87 19.35 28.92
C ARG A 266 -21.69 18.78 29.70
N THR A 267 -21.94 18.03 30.78
CA THR A 267 -20.87 17.36 31.56
C THR A 267 -21.29 15.94 31.89
N GLN A 268 -20.67 14.97 31.21
CA GLN A 268 -21.02 13.56 31.29
C GLN A 268 -19.85 12.68 30.87
N LYS A 269 -19.89 11.40 31.28
CA LYS A 269 -18.94 10.37 30.82
C LYS A 269 -19.65 9.27 30.03
N TYR A 270 -18.97 8.75 28.99
CA TYR A 270 -19.41 7.63 28.17
C TYR A 270 -18.38 6.49 28.23
N LYS A 271 -18.84 5.26 28.48
CA LYS A 271 -17.96 4.09 28.57
C LYS A 271 -17.56 3.59 27.18
N LEU A 272 -16.27 3.75 26.82
CA LEU A 272 -15.72 3.25 25.55
C LEU A 272 -15.34 1.76 25.61
N SER A 273 -14.77 1.31 26.72
CA SER A 273 -14.43 -0.10 27.00
C SER A 273 -14.38 -0.32 28.52
N ASN A 274 -13.97 -1.51 28.98
CA ASN A 274 -13.99 -1.83 30.41
C ASN A 274 -13.26 -0.79 31.29
N ASN A 275 -12.13 -0.20 30.82
CA ASN A 275 -11.32 0.74 31.59
C ASN A 275 -11.11 2.08 30.89
N LYS A 276 -11.87 2.39 29.81
CA LYS A 276 -11.68 3.63 29.04
C LYS A 276 -13.00 4.38 28.92
N TYR A 277 -12.96 5.68 29.22
CA TYR A 277 -14.12 6.57 29.20
C TYR A 277 -13.85 7.79 28.34
N LEU A 278 -14.86 8.19 27.57
CA LEU A 278 -14.92 9.47 26.89
C LEU A 278 -15.59 10.48 27.83
N PHE A 279 -14.93 11.60 28.08
CA PHE A 279 -15.45 12.65 28.93
C PHE A 279 -15.89 13.84 28.11
N LYS A 280 -17.04 14.41 28.47
CA LYS A 280 -17.52 15.70 28.02
C LYS A 280 -17.58 16.63 29.23
N LYS A 281 -16.92 17.80 29.17
CA LYS A 281 -16.90 18.83 30.22
C LYS A 281 -17.29 20.17 29.60
N ARG A 282 -18.26 20.84 30.15
CA ARG A 282 -18.79 22.13 29.64
C ARG A 282 -19.13 22.10 28.14
N GLY A 283 -19.61 20.97 27.64
CA GLY A 283 -19.96 20.79 26.24
C GLY A 283 -18.79 20.44 25.31
N CYS A 284 -17.57 20.29 25.80
CA CYS A 284 -16.39 19.91 24.99
C CYS A 284 -15.90 18.52 25.36
N LEU A 285 -15.45 17.75 24.35
CA LEU A 285 -14.79 16.47 24.58
C LEU A 285 -13.38 16.70 25.13
N VAL A 286 -13.01 15.93 26.16
CA VAL A 286 -11.69 16.01 26.78
C VAL A 286 -10.73 15.13 25.96
N GLN A 287 -9.64 15.72 25.47
CA GLN A 287 -8.53 15.00 24.87
C GLN A 287 -7.72 14.27 25.95
N LYS A 288 -7.16 13.10 25.61
CA LYS A 288 -6.11 12.50 26.42
C LYS A 288 -4.87 13.40 26.33
N GLU A 289 -4.33 13.82 27.47
CA GLU A 289 -3.06 14.55 27.47
C GLU A 289 -2.02 13.75 26.70
N LYS A 290 -1.47 14.32 25.65
CA LYS A 290 -0.32 13.76 24.97
C LYS A 290 0.85 13.92 25.95
N ASN A 291 1.26 12.83 26.59
CA ASN A 291 2.57 12.81 27.24
C ASN A 291 3.59 13.17 26.15
N THR A 292 4.07 14.40 26.16
CA THR A 292 5.26 14.83 25.43
C THR A 292 6.43 14.09 26.07
N LEU A 293 6.89 13.04 25.35
CA LEU A 293 8.22 12.44 25.52
C LEU A 293 9.23 13.23 24.70
#